data_92b92a4d899d2bb93d2d549f5ddd486b
#
_entry.id   92b92a4d899d2bb93d2d549f5ddd486b
#
_cell.length_a   1.000
_cell.length_b   1.000
_cell.length_c   1.000
_cell.angle_alpha   90.00
_cell.angle_beta   90.00
_cell.angle_gamma   90.00
#
_symmetry.space_group_name_H-M   'P 1'
#
loop_
_entity.id
_entity.type
_entity.pdbx_description
1 polymer ?
#
loop_
_entity_poly.entity_id
_entity_poly.type
_entity_poly.pdbx_seq_one_letter_code
_entity_poly.pdbx_strand_id
1 'polypeptide(L)'
;VNEGLRWGRLYGGAAGLIMIRGQEGMLGQPLELESIYPGTFQGLYILDRWQGVVPGMELVFEGGAPVPAYYSITDARGNTVAKVHHSRLVRFTGRDLPFLERVAELYWGESEVEALYNDVVKHDNVAANMAALTFRANVDTMEVQNLDQLFSVTSGEQQRRFWNVMQAQSVMKSNFGMQLVNRGDQIKNTQYTFTGLQEVYDSMCLDLSGASRIPVTKLFGR
;
A
#
# COMPACT_ATOMS: atom_id res chain seq x y z
N VAL A 1 6.09 -15.44 16.22
CA VAL A 1 6.79 -15.71 14.95
C VAL A 1 6.04 -15.09 13.78
N ASN A 2 4.75 -15.40 13.59
CA ASN A 2 3.96 -14.87 12.46
C ASN A 2 3.95 -13.34 12.40
N GLU A 3 3.88 -12.67 13.53
CA GLU A 3 3.95 -11.21 13.62
C GLU A 3 5.32 -10.68 13.19
N GLY A 4 6.41 -11.30 13.66
CA GLY A 4 7.76 -10.93 13.24
C GLY A 4 7.99 -11.11 11.74
N LEU A 5 7.49 -12.20 11.16
CA LEU A 5 7.54 -12.43 9.71
C LEU A 5 6.73 -11.35 8.94
N ARG A 6 5.54 -11.01 9.43
CA ARG A 6 4.71 -9.98 8.82
C ARG A 6 5.39 -8.62 8.86
N TRP A 7 5.95 -8.23 10.00
CA TRP A 7 6.63 -6.95 10.15
C TRP A 7 7.97 -6.90 9.43
N GLY A 8 8.71 -8.02 9.40
CA GLY A 8 9.91 -8.14 8.58
C GLY A 8 9.64 -7.86 7.10
N ARG A 9 8.57 -8.41 6.56
CA ARG A 9 8.15 -8.16 5.17
C ARG A 9 7.61 -6.74 4.95
N LEU A 10 6.83 -6.22 5.90
CA LEU A 10 6.19 -4.92 5.77
C LEU A 10 7.18 -3.76 5.92
N TYR A 11 8.07 -3.86 6.92
CA TYR A 11 9.00 -2.78 7.27
C TYR A 11 10.45 -3.04 6.85
N GLY A 12 10.72 -4.17 6.22
CA GLY A 12 12.07 -4.60 5.87
C GLY A 12 12.85 -5.18 7.05
N GLY A 13 12.32 -5.12 8.26
CA GLY A 13 12.99 -5.66 9.44
C GLY A 13 12.11 -5.71 10.68
N ALA A 14 12.30 -6.76 11.47
CA ALA A 14 11.75 -6.91 12.81
C ALA A 14 12.70 -7.73 13.67
N ALA A 15 12.64 -7.56 14.97
CA ALA A 15 13.42 -8.31 15.94
C ALA A 15 12.50 -9.04 16.92
N GLY A 16 12.78 -10.30 17.18
CA GLY A 16 12.16 -11.08 18.22
C GLY A 16 13.11 -11.23 19.41
N LEU A 17 12.85 -10.54 20.50
CA LEU A 17 13.61 -10.68 21.74
C LEU A 17 13.25 -12.00 22.42
N ILE A 18 14.26 -12.84 22.68
CA ILE A 18 14.10 -14.12 23.37
C ILE A 18 13.91 -13.84 24.86
N MET A 19 12.70 -14.12 25.36
CA MET A 19 12.35 -13.91 26.76
C MET A 19 12.57 -15.21 27.56
N ILE A 20 13.47 -15.14 28.55
CA ILE A 20 13.77 -16.25 29.44
C ILE A 20 13.59 -15.79 30.89
N ARG A 21 12.78 -16.49 31.64
CA ARG A 21 12.49 -16.19 33.04
C ARG A 21 13.79 -16.25 33.88
N GLY A 22 14.04 -15.16 34.63
CA GLY A 22 15.23 -15.01 35.46
C GLY A 22 16.46 -14.44 34.76
N GLN A 23 16.37 -14.12 33.46
CA GLN A 23 17.45 -13.49 32.71
C GLN A 23 17.10 -12.07 32.19
N GLU A 24 16.08 -11.44 32.73
CA GLU A 24 15.59 -10.15 32.31
C GLU A 24 16.64 -9.03 32.44
N GLY A 25 17.51 -9.12 33.45
CA GLY A 25 18.62 -8.17 33.67
C GLY A 25 19.88 -8.45 32.86
N MET A 26 19.96 -9.59 32.13
CA MET A 26 21.16 -10.02 31.41
C MET A 26 21.08 -9.86 29.90
N LEU A 27 20.22 -8.96 29.41
CA LEU A 27 19.97 -8.80 27.98
C LEU A 27 21.23 -8.37 27.19
N GLY A 28 22.14 -7.64 27.82
CA GLY A 28 23.41 -7.22 27.21
C GLY A 28 24.49 -8.31 27.16
N GLN A 29 24.27 -9.47 27.78
CA GLN A 29 25.22 -10.59 27.75
C GLN A 29 24.84 -11.60 26.69
N PRO A 30 25.80 -12.35 26.14
CA PRO A 30 25.52 -13.45 25.23
C PRO A 30 24.50 -14.43 25.81
N LEU A 31 23.70 -15.05 24.96
CA LEU A 31 22.79 -16.11 25.38
C LEU A 31 23.57 -17.44 25.56
N GLU A 32 23.66 -17.88 26.77
CA GLU A 32 24.24 -19.17 27.09
C GLU A 32 23.14 -20.24 27.08
N LEU A 33 23.15 -21.10 26.09
CA LEU A 33 22.12 -22.13 25.92
C LEU A 33 22.13 -23.15 27.09
N GLU A 34 23.28 -23.39 27.68
CA GLU A 34 23.44 -24.32 28.80
C GLU A 34 22.78 -23.83 30.10
N SER A 35 22.56 -22.52 30.21
CA SER A 35 21.89 -21.89 31.35
C SER A 35 20.36 -21.90 31.26
N ILE A 36 19.79 -22.40 30.16
CA ILE A 36 18.34 -22.42 29.90
C ILE A 36 17.74 -23.74 30.41
N TYR A 37 16.92 -23.67 31.45
CA TYR A 37 16.20 -24.82 31.96
C TYR A 37 14.86 -25.03 31.24
N PRO A 38 14.37 -26.26 31.11
CA PRO A 38 13.04 -26.54 30.56
C PRO A 38 11.94 -25.76 31.28
N GLY A 39 11.06 -25.09 30.50
CA GLY A 39 9.96 -24.28 31.03
C GLY A 39 10.31 -22.83 31.39
N THR A 40 11.57 -22.39 31.20
CA THR A 40 11.96 -20.98 31.43
C THR A 40 11.75 -20.09 30.20
N PHE A 41 11.64 -20.67 29.00
CA PHE A 41 11.34 -19.90 27.78
C PHE A 41 9.91 -19.38 27.83
N GLN A 42 9.75 -18.06 27.78
CA GLN A 42 8.44 -17.38 27.84
C GLN A 42 7.88 -17.04 26.46
N GLY A 43 8.74 -17.02 25.45
CA GLY A 43 8.36 -16.67 24.08
C GLY A 43 9.26 -15.62 23.46
N LEU A 44 8.79 -15.08 22.32
CA LEU A 44 9.46 -13.98 21.61
C LEU A 44 8.64 -12.72 21.78
N TYR A 45 9.27 -11.66 22.26
CA TYR A 45 8.69 -10.32 22.24
C TYR A 45 9.10 -9.67 20.91
N ILE A 46 8.12 -9.39 20.06
CA ILE A 46 8.35 -8.90 18.69
C ILE A 46 8.35 -7.38 18.68
N LEU A 47 9.40 -6.82 18.10
CA LEU A 47 9.59 -5.40 17.88
C LEU A 47 9.84 -5.16 16.39
N ASP A 48 9.16 -4.22 15.77
CA ASP A 48 9.50 -3.80 14.42
C ASP A 48 10.72 -2.85 14.41
N ARG A 49 11.31 -2.65 13.23
CA ARG A 49 12.52 -1.79 13.11
C ARG A 49 12.26 -0.33 13.50
N TRP A 50 10.99 0.13 13.43
CA TRP A 50 10.61 1.51 13.73
C TRP A 50 10.24 1.73 15.19
N GLN A 51 9.97 0.66 15.95
CA GLN A 51 9.68 0.71 17.38
C GLN A 51 10.94 0.76 18.25
N GLY A 52 12.02 1.28 17.70
CA GLY A 52 13.18 1.63 18.49
C GLY A 52 14.25 0.54 18.63
N VAL A 53 14.31 -0.43 17.72
CA VAL A 53 15.42 -1.40 17.66
C VAL A 53 16.52 -0.82 16.79
N VAL A 54 17.51 -0.19 17.41
CA VAL A 54 18.66 0.43 16.74
C VAL A 54 19.86 -0.49 16.80
N PRO A 55 20.40 -0.93 15.64
CA PRO A 55 21.64 -1.72 15.60
C PRO A 55 22.84 -0.92 16.07
N GLY A 56 23.73 -1.56 16.80
CA GLY A 56 25.02 -0.97 17.17
C GLY A 56 26.01 -0.95 15.98
N MET A 57 27.04 -0.12 16.11
CA MET A 57 28.07 0.00 15.06
C MET A 57 29.11 -1.12 15.10
N GLU A 58 29.22 -1.83 16.23
CA GLU A 58 30.11 -2.99 16.33
C GLU A 58 29.53 -4.19 15.59
N LEU A 59 30.33 -4.79 14.72
CA LEU A 59 29.95 -5.91 13.89
C LEU A 59 30.61 -7.19 14.34
N VAL A 60 29.86 -8.26 14.34
CA VAL A 60 30.35 -9.63 14.52
C VAL A 60 30.07 -10.42 13.25
N PHE A 61 30.98 -11.29 12.88
CA PHE A 61 30.78 -12.17 11.74
C PHE A 61 30.11 -13.47 12.21
N GLU A 62 28.85 -13.62 11.88
CA GLU A 62 28.06 -14.80 12.19
C GLU A 62 27.59 -15.43 10.87
N GLY A 63 27.91 -16.72 10.67
CA GLY A 63 27.53 -17.42 9.43
C GLY A 63 28.11 -16.82 8.14
N GLY A 64 29.23 -16.08 8.22
CA GLY A 64 29.88 -15.45 7.07
C GLY A 64 29.32 -14.07 6.69
N ALA A 65 28.33 -13.55 7.42
CA ALA A 65 27.80 -12.21 7.20
C ALA A 65 28.08 -11.28 8.39
N PRO A 66 28.39 -9.99 8.17
CA PRO A 66 28.51 -9.02 9.24
C PRO A 66 27.13 -8.72 9.85
N VAL A 67 27.02 -8.89 11.15
CA VAL A 67 25.81 -8.62 11.96
C VAL A 67 26.16 -7.66 13.09
N PRO A 68 25.29 -6.72 13.47
CA PRO A 68 25.51 -5.89 14.65
C PRO A 68 25.65 -6.74 15.90
N ALA A 69 26.70 -6.51 16.68
CA ALA A 69 26.97 -7.23 17.94
C ALA A 69 25.88 -6.97 18.99
N TYR A 70 25.37 -5.75 19.01
CA TYR A 70 24.36 -5.31 19.98
C TYR A 70 23.26 -4.52 19.28
N TYR A 71 22.10 -4.55 19.89
CA TYR A 71 20.94 -3.74 19.53
C TYR A 71 20.50 -2.90 20.74
N SER A 72 20.23 -1.62 20.53
CA SER A 72 19.65 -0.76 21.53
C SER A 72 18.14 -0.72 21.33
N ILE A 73 17.38 -1.02 22.39
CA ILE A 73 15.93 -0.85 22.39
C ILE A 73 15.66 0.54 22.98
N THR A 74 14.95 1.38 22.23
CA THR A 74 14.60 2.74 22.66
C THR A 74 13.12 2.84 22.98
N ASP A 75 12.78 3.75 23.91
CA ASP A 75 11.38 4.11 24.16
C ASP A 75 10.84 5.07 23.10
N ALA A 76 9.55 5.41 23.19
CA ALA A 76 8.89 6.37 22.30
C ALA A 76 9.53 7.80 22.36
N ARG A 77 10.38 8.07 23.34
CA ARG A 77 11.09 9.33 23.51
C ARG A 77 12.54 9.28 22.98
N GLY A 78 12.97 8.13 22.44
CA GLY A 78 14.31 7.93 21.93
C GLY A 78 15.37 7.58 22.99
N ASN A 79 14.98 7.35 24.26
CA ASN A 79 15.92 6.95 25.29
C ASN A 79 16.18 5.44 25.21
N THR A 80 17.46 5.04 25.34
CA THR A 80 17.81 3.62 25.38
C THR A 80 17.29 2.98 26.67
N VAL A 81 16.36 2.05 26.52
CA VAL A 81 15.77 1.29 27.63
C VAL A 81 16.61 0.05 27.94
N ALA A 82 17.11 -0.62 26.90
CA ALA A 82 17.92 -1.82 27.06
C ALA A 82 18.94 -1.94 25.92
N LYS A 83 20.11 -2.51 26.24
CA LYS A 83 21.10 -2.96 25.27
C LYS A 83 21.01 -4.50 25.20
N VAL A 84 20.83 -5.03 24.02
CA VAL A 84 20.59 -6.46 23.78
C VAL A 84 21.69 -7.04 22.93
N HIS A 85 22.29 -8.15 23.36
CA HIS A 85 23.28 -8.89 22.57
C HIS A 85 22.61 -9.59 21.39
N HIS A 86 23.27 -9.67 20.24
CA HIS A 86 22.69 -10.25 19.00
C HIS A 86 22.18 -11.67 19.19
N SER A 87 22.85 -12.51 20.01
CA SER A 87 22.43 -13.89 20.26
C SER A 87 21.09 -14.02 20.98
N ARG A 88 20.56 -12.94 21.58
CA ARG A 88 19.25 -12.88 22.24
C ARG A 88 18.14 -12.36 21.34
N LEU A 89 18.47 -12.08 20.08
CA LEU A 89 17.51 -11.58 19.09
C LEU A 89 17.40 -12.55 17.92
N VAL A 90 16.16 -12.86 17.55
CA VAL A 90 15.84 -13.48 16.27
C VAL A 90 15.50 -12.38 15.29
N ARG A 91 16.28 -12.25 14.23
CA ARG A 91 16.04 -11.25 13.19
C ARG A 91 15.09 -11.80 12.14
N PHE A 92 14.08 -11.00 11.81
CA PHE A 92 13.19 -11.20 10.69
C PHE A 92 13.52 -10.12 9.66
N THR A 93 14.30 -10.45 8.66
CA THR A 93 14.70 -9.52 7.60
C THR A 93 13.69 -9.55 6.45
N GLY A 94 13.52 -8.42 5.76
CA GLY A 94 12.78 -8.32 4.50
C GLY A 94 13.59 -8.87 3.32
N ARG A 95 13.50 -8.22 2.15
CA ARG A 95 14.30 -8.60 0.97
C ARG A 95 15.77 -8.37 1.24
N ASP A 96 16.58 -9.31 0.74
CA ASP A 96 18.02 -9.16 0.80
C ASP A 96 18.48 -8.01 -0.07
N LEU A 97 19.36 -7.21 0.49
CA LEU A 97 19.99 -6.06 -0.16
C LEU A 97 21.47 -6.31 -0.42
N PRO A 98 22.04 -5.72 -1.48
CA PRO A 98 23.46 -5.60 -1.66
C PRO A 98 24.14 -4.99 -0.43
N PHE A 99 25.44 -5.25 -0.25
CA PHE A 99 26.16 -4.86 0.98
C PHE A 99 26.02 -3.37 1.33
N LEU A 100 26.24 -2.47 0.36
CA LEU A 100 26.21 -1.03 0.61
C LEU A 100 24.80 -0.53 0.98
N GLU A 101 23.77 -1.05 0.32
CA GLU A 101 22.38 -0.73 0.62
C GLU A 101 21.97 -1.29 1.98
N ARG A 102 22.43 -2.51 2.31
CA ARG A 102 22.21 -3.10 3.63
C ARG A 102 22.84 -2.27 4.76
N VAL A 103 24.02 -1.69 4.53
CA VAL A 103 24.64 -0.77 5.50
C VAL A 103 23.81 0.50 5.66
N ALA A 104 23.31 1.08 4.55
CA ALA A 104 22.43 2.25 4.58
C ALA A 104 21.13 1.96 5.35
N GLU A 105 20.58 0.75 5.20
CA GLU A 105 19.39 0.26 5.91
C GLU A 105 19.70 -0.31 7.30
N LEU A 106 20.83 0.04 7.89
CA LEU A 106 21.27 -0.39 9.22
C LEU A 106 21.23 -1.92 9.40
N TYR A 107 21.69 -2.65 8.39
CA TYR A 107 21.73 -4.12 8.34
C TYR A 107 20.35 -4.80 8.34
N TRP A 108 19.26 -4.05 8.14
CA TRP A 108 17.93 -4.59 7.85
C TRP A 108 17.80 -4.89 6.35
N GLY A 109 16.71 -5.53 5.97
CA GLY A 109 16.36 -5.72 4.57
C GLY A 109 15.47 -4.59 4.03
N GLU A 110 15.12 -4.68 2.76
CA GLU A 110 14.15 -3.81 2.11
C GLU A 110 12.72 -4.27 2.41
N SER A 111 11.80 -3.31 2.51
CA SER A 111 10.37 -3.60 2.60
C SER A 111 9.86 -4.18 1.28
N GLU A 112 9.04 -5.24 1.34
CA GLU A 112 8.35 -5.74 0.15
C GLU A 112 7.37 -4.71 -0.41
N VAL A 113 6.75 -3.90 0.46
CA VAL A 113 5.80 -2.87 0.05
C VAL A 113 6.48 -1.74 -0.70
N GLU A 114 7.70 -1.36 -0.31
CA GLU A 114 8.48 -0.33 -0.98
C GLU A 114 8.81 -0.72 -2.43
N ALA A 115 9.25 -1.96 -2.62
CA ALA A 115 9.51 -2.51 -3.95
C ALA A 115 8.27 -2.57 -4.85
N LEU A 116 7.08 -2.73 -4.24
CA LEU A 116 5.79 -2.85 -4.94
C LEU A 116 5.06 -1.53 -5.13
N TYR A 117 5.50 -0.48 -4.46
CA TYR A 117 4.75 0.78 -4.37
C TYR A 117 4.31 1.32 -5.74
N ASN A 118 5.24 1.38 -6.69
CA ASN A 118 4.95 1.89 -8.03
C ASN A 118 3.93 1.03 -8.79
N ASP A 119 3.98 -0.28 -8.62
CA ASP A 119 3.07 -1.19 -9.32
C ASP A 119 1.67 -1.19 -8.70
N VAL A 120 1.58 -1.03 -7.38
CA VAL A 120 0.31 -0.79 -6.69
C VAL A 120 -0.32 0.52 -7.15
N VAL A 121 0.44 1.62 -7.21
CA VAL A 121 -0.05 2.92 -7.68
C VAL A 121 -0.53 2.85 -9.13
N LYS A 122 0.19 2.16 -10.01
CA LYS A 122 -0.24 1.95 -11.41
C LYS A 122 -1.55 1.18 -11.47
N HIS A 123 -1.67 0.08 -10.71
CA HIS A 123 -2.88 -0.73 -10.65
C HIS A 123 -4.09 0.09 -10.18
N ASP A 124 -3.93 0.87 -9.10
CA ASP A 124 -4.99 1.72 -8.57
C ASP A 124 -5.42 2.80 -9.56
N ASN A 125 -4.47 3.45 -10.24
CA ASN A 125 -4.77 4.43 -11.28
C ASN A 125 -5.54 3.82 -12.45
N VAL A 126 -5.16 2.62 -12.90
CA VAL A 126 -5.88 1.91 -13.97
C VAL A 126 -7.28 1.57 -13.52
N ALA A 127 -7.46 1.00 -12.33
CA ALA A 127 -8.76 0.66 -11.77
C ALA A 127 -9.67 1.91 -11.64
N ALA A 128 -9.15 3.02 -11.14
CA ALA A 128 -9.87 4.28 -11.03
C ALA A 128 -10.28 4.85 -12.40
N ASN A 129 -9.37 4.81 -13.38
CA ASN A 129 -9.65 5.25 -14.74
C ASN A 129 -10.70 4.37 -15.43
N MET A 130 -10.66 3.05 -15.23
CA MET A 130 -11.66 2.12 -15.75
C MET A 130 -13.04 2.40 -15.16
N ALA A 131 -13.12 2.62 -13.84
CA ALA A 131 -14.36 3.03 -13.19
C ALA A 131 -14.88 4.36 -13.77
N ALA A 132 -14.02 5.35 -13.92
CA ALA A 132 -14.39 6.65 -14.51
C ALA A 132 -14.87 6.52 -15.98
N LEU A 133 -14.23 5.66 -16.77
CA LEU A 133 -14.66 5.36 -18.14
C LEU A 133 -16.05 4.71 -18.15
N THR A 134 -16.30 3.78 -17.23
CA THR A 134 -17.61 3.10 -17.10
C THR A 134 -18.72 4.12 -16.78
N PHE A 135 -18.45 5.09 -15.91
CA PHE A 135 -19.41 6.18 -15.64
C PHE A 135 -19.62 7.10 -16.84
N ARG A 136 -18.58 7.34 -17.66
CA ARG A 136 -18.66 8.17 -18.87
C ARG A 136 -19.23 7.42 -20.09
N ALA A 137 -19.43 6.12 -19.99
CA ALA A 137 -19.92 5.28 -21.09
C ALA A 137 -21.25 5.71 -21.68
N ASN A 138 -22.06 6.38 -20.88
CA ASN A 138 -23.38 6.87 -21.26
C ASN A 138 -23.39 8.41 -21.27
N VAL A 139 -22.57 9.02 -22.11
CA VAL A 139 -22.65 10.47 -22.33
C VAL A 139 -23.68 10.72 -23.44
N ASP A 140 -24.84 11.22 -23.05
CA ASP A 140 -25.81 11.74 -24.02
C ASP A 140 -25.37 13.12 -24.47
N THR A 141 -25.16 13.27 -25.75
CA THR A 141 -24.87 14.57 -26.37
C THR A 141 -26.18 15.13 -26.93
N MET A 142 -26.59 16.30 -26.45
CA MET A 142 -27.74 16.99 -26.92
C MET A 142 -27.29 18.10 -27.88
N GLU A 143 -27.68 18.05 -29.15
CA GLU A 143 -27.45 19.11 -30.11
C GLU A 143 -28.56 20.15 -29.97
N VAL A 144 -28.22 21.35 -29.50
CA VAL A 144 -29.15 22.45 -29.33
C VAL A 144 -28.90 23.50 -30.45
N GLN A 145 -29.94 23.87 -31.20
CA GLN A 145 -29.82 24.90 -32.22
C GLN A 145 -29.55 26.25 -31.57
N ASN A 146 -28.62 27.01 -32.16
CA ASN A 146 -28.24 28.34 -31.73
C ASN A 146 -27.69 28.46 -30.29
N LEU A 147 -26.95 27.47 -29.83
CA LEU A 147 -26.31 27.46 -28.51
C LEU A 147 -25.44 28.71 -28.28
N ASP A 148 -24.72 29.17 -29.31
CA ASP A 148 -23.86 30.36 -29.26
C ASP A 148 -24.67 31.63 -29.00
N GLN A 149 -25.89 31.74 -29.54
CA GLN A 149 -26.78 32.85 -29.28
C GLN A 149 -27.32 32.84 -27.86
N LEU A 150 -27.58 31.66 -27.27
CA LEU A 150 -28.02 31.53 -25.89
C LEU A 150 -26.94 31.98 -24.89
N PHE A 151 -25.67 31.75 -25.21
CA PHE A 151 -24.54 32.18 -24.36
C PHE A 151 -24.07 33.61 -24.65
N SER A 152 -24.30 34.14 -25.83
CA SER A 152 -23.90 35.51 -26.20
C SER A 152 -24.86 36.60 -25.70
N VAL A 153 -26.10 36.24 -25.34
CA VAL A 153 -27.07 37.17 -24.77
C VAL A 153 -26.76 37.48 -23.33
N THR A 154 -26.41 38.72 -23.05
CA THR A 154 -25.93 39.24 -21.74
C THR A 154 -27.03 39.30 -20.64
N SER A 155 -28.24 38.85 -20.89
CA SER A 155 -29.31 38.89 -19.90
C SER A 155 -29.26 37.65 -18.98
N GLY A 156 -28.89 37.85 -17.71
CA GLY A 156 -28.78 36.78 -16.70
C GLY A 156 -30.06 35.97 -16.45
N GLU A 157 -31.23 36.45 -16.88
CA GLU A 157 -32.47 35.69 -16.79
C GLU A 157 -32.57 34.53 -17.77
N GLN A 158 -32.09 34.71 -19.01
CA GLN A 158 -32.13 33.61 -20.01
C GLN A 158 -31.16 32.51 -19.67
N GLN A 159 -29.98 32.86 -19.15
CA GLN A 159 -29.03 31.88 -18.64
C GLN A 159 -29.62 31.10 -17.46
N ARG A 160 -30.29 31.76 -16.51
CA ARG A 160 -30.95 31.07 -15.38
C ARG A 160 -32.06 30.12 -15.84
N ARG A 161 -32.87 30.53 -16.83
CA ARG A 161 -33.89 29.65 -17.41
C ARG A 161 -33.30 28.43 -18.07
N PHE A 162 -32.21 28.59 -18.82
CA PHE A 162 -31.48 27.46 -19.43
C PHE A 162 -30.96 26.50 -18.39
N TRP A 163 -30.30 26.99 -17.34
CA TRP A 163 -29.79 26.14 -16.25
C TRP A 163 -30.92 25.42 -15.49
N ASN A 164 -32.03 26.08 -15.24
CA ASN A 164 -33.19 25.46 -14.59
C ASN A 164 -33.78 24.34 -15.45
N VAL A 165 -33.86 24.51 -16.75
CA VAL A 165 -34.31 23.44 -17.68
C VAL A 165 -33.35 22.29 -17.70
N MET A 166 -32.03 22.55 -17.77
CA MET A 166 -31.00 21.49 -17.71
C MET A 166 -31.03 20.74 -16.41
N GLN A 167 -31.22 21.41 -15.30
CA GLN A 167 -31.33 20.78 -13.98
C GLN A 167 -32.60 19.94 -13.88
N ALA A 168 -33.73 20.43 -14.37
CA ALA A 168 -35.00 19.68 -14.43
C ALA A 168 -34.85 18.42 -15.30
N GLN A 169 -34.19 18.52 -16.46
CA GLN A 169 -33.91 17.37 -17.33
C GLN A 169 -33.01 16.36 -16.67
N SER A 170 -31.98 16.79 -15.95
CA SER A 170 -31.08 15.90 -15.22
C SER A 170 -31.83 15.09 -14.13
N VAL A 171 -32.72 15.75 -13.40
CA VAL A 171 -33.57 15.10 -12.40
C VAL A 171 -34.56 14.13 -13.05
N MET A 172 -35.19 14.51 -14.15
CA MET A 172 -36.12 13.64 -14.88
C MET A 172 -35.41 12.40 -15.45
N LYS A 173 -34.23 12.57 -16.01
CA LYS A 173 -33.42 11.46 -16.51
C LYS A 173 -33.02 10.50 -15.39
N SER A 174 -32.61 11.03 -14.25
CA SER A 174 -32.22 10.24 -13.09
C SER A 174 -33.39 9.46 -12.49
N ASN A 175 -34.57 10.08 -12.39
CA ASN A 175 -35.71 9.47 -11.70
C ASN A 175 -36.63 8.64 -12.60
N PHE A 176 -36.76 9.01 -13.86
CA PHE A 176 -37.74 8.41 -14.76
C PHE A 176 -37.15 7.77 -16.02
N GLY A 177 -35.82 7.92 -16.24
CA GLY A 177 -35.17 7.39 -17.44
C GLY A 177 -35.63 8.06 -18.75
N MET A 178 -36.34 9.19 -18.68
CA MET A 178 -36.89 9.90 -19.84
C MET A 178 -36.13 11.19 -20.09
N GLN A 179 -35.88 11.51 -21.36
CA GLN A 179 -35.35 12.79 -21.80
C GLN A 179 -36.39 13.53 -22.63
N LEU A 180 -36.62 14.80 -22.28
CA LEU A 180 -37.48 15.70 -23.06
C LEU A 180 -36.63 16.48 -24.05
N VAL A 181 -36.99 16.41 -25.33
CA VAL A 181 -36.29 17.06 -26.43
C VAL A 181 -37.24 17.94 -27.15
N ASN A 182 -36.79 19.16 -27.54
CA ASN A 182 -37.57 20.03 -28.40
C ASN A 182 -37.69 19.46 -29.81
N ARG A 183 -38.78 19.81 -30.50
CA ARG A 183 -38.97 19.39 -31.88
C ARG A 183 -37.90 20.03 -32.77
N GLY A 184 -36.95 19.24 -33.20
CA GLY A 184 -35.80 19.67 -34.02
C GLY A 184 -34.44 19.45 -33.37
N ASP A 185 -34.37 19.23 -32.08
CA ASP A 185 -33.13 18.88 -31.38
C ASP A 185 -32.85 17.36 -31.52
N GLN A 186 -31.61 16.98 -31.65
CA GLN A 186 -31.20 15.59 -31.78
C GLN A 186 -30.39 15.18 -30.57
N ILE A 187 -30.72 14.03 -29.97
CA ILE A 187 -29.89 13.38 -28.95
C ILE A 187 -29.11 12.30 -29.66
N LYS A 188 -27.78 12.42 -29.58
CA LYS A 188 -26.86 11.36 -30.02
C LYS A 188 -26.35 10.64 -28.76
N ASN A 189 -26.69 9.37 -28.66
CA ASN A 189 -26.11 8.50 -27.64
C ASN A 189 -24.82 7.94 -28.22
N THR A 190 -23.68 8.35 -27.65
CA THR A 190 -22.39 7.79 -28.02
C THR A 190 -22.08 6.66 -27.05
N GLN A 191 -22.28 5.44 -27.48
CA GLN A 191 -21.88 4.26 -26.72
C GLN A 191 -20.40 3.97 -26.95
N TYR A 192 -19.62 4.00 -25.89
CA TYR A 192 -18.24 3.54 -25.94
C TYR A 192 -18.21 2.03 -25.72
N THR A 193 -17.55 1.30 -26.62
CA THR A 193 -17.26 -0.12 -26.44
C THR A 193 -16.01 -0.27 -25.58
N PHE A 194 -16.12 -1.03 -24.52
CA PHE A 194 -15.03 -1.29 -23.58
C PHE A 194 -14.28 -2.58 -23.89
N THR A 195 -14.19 -2.94 -25.16
CA THR A 195 -13.43 -4.10 -25.62
C THR A 195 -11.97 -3.93 -25.23
N GLY A 196 -11.39 -4.93 -24.55
CA GLY A 196 -9.98 -4.91 -24.13
C GLY A 196 -9.69 -4.35 -22.72
N LEU A 197 -10.65 -3.69 -22.05
CA LEU A 197 -10.40 -3.21 -20.68
C LEU A 197 -10.12 -4.33 -19.69
N GLN A 198 -10.80 -5.46 -19.83
CA GLN A 198 -10.58 -6.64 -19.00
C GLN A 198 -9.15 -7.17 -19.19
N GLU A 199 -8.67 -7.24 -20.43
CA GLU A 199 -7.32 -7.71 -20.74
C GLU A 199 -6.25 -6.80 -20.13
N VAL A 200 -6.46 -5.48 -20.19
CA VAL A 200 -5.57 -4.49 -19.55
C VAL A 200 -5.55 -4.69 -18.04
N TYR A 201 -6.71 -4.85 -17.40
CA TYR A 201 -6.80 -5.08 -15.97
C TYR A 201 -6.13 -6.39 -15.55
N ASP A 202 -6.38 -7.48 -16.29
CA ASP A 202 -5.77 -8.77 -16.03
C ASP A 202 -4.24 -8.73 -16.22
N SER A 203 -3.73 -7.99 -17.21
CA SER A 203 -2.29 -7.73 -17.36
C SER A 203 -1.70 -7.01 -16.15
N MET A 204 -2.36 -5.97 -15.63
CA MET A 204 -1.92 -5.26 -14.44
C MET A 204 -1.93 -6.16 -13.19
N CYS A 205 -2.92 -7.03 -13.06
CA CYS A 205 -2.95 -8.04 -11.99
C CYS A 205 -1.78 -9.03 -12.09
N LEU A 206 -1.40 -9.44 -13.30
CA LEU A 206 -0.26 -10.31 -13.54
C LEU A 206 1.06 -9.60 -13.20
N ASP A 207 1.23 -8.34 -13.61
CA ASP A 207 2.42 -7.55 -13.31
C ASP A 207 2.60 -7.38 -11.80
N LEU A 208 1.52 -7.05 -11.08
CA LEU A 208 1.56 -6.92 -9.61
C LEU A 208 1.85 -8.27 -8.93
N SER A 209 1.30 -9.37 -9.45
CA SER A 209 1.62 -10.71 -8.97
C SER A 209 3.09 -11.07 -9.21
N GLY A 210 3.64 -10.76 -10.39
CA GLY A 210 5.04 -10.96 -10.72
C GLY A 210 5.97 -10.17 -9.80
N ALA A 211 5.69 -8.88 -9.60
CA ALA A 211 6.47 -8.00 -8.73
C ALA A 211 6.42 -8.46 -7.26
N SER A 212 5.23 -8.87 -6.76
CA SER A 212 5.05 -9.34 -5.39
C SER A 212 5.57 -10.76 -5.13
N ARG A 213 5.86 -11.52 -6.18
CA ARG A 213 6.16 -12.97 -6.11
C ARG A 213 5.06 -13.78 -5.42
N ILE A 214 3.85 -13.23 -5.36
CA ILE A 214 2.66 -13.91 -4.82
C ILE A 214 1.80 -14.37 -6.02
N PRO A 215 1.46 -15.65 -6.10
CA PRO A 215 0.60 -16.13 -7.19
C PRO A 215 -0.71 -15.34 -7.28
N VAL A 216 -1.15 -15.02 -8.50
CA VAL A 216 -2.40 -14.29 -8.80
C VAL A 216 -3.60 -14.89 -8.05
N THR A 217 -3.66 -16.21 -7.98
CA THR A 217 -4.71 -16.92 -7.25
C THR A 217 -4.79 -16.60 -5.77
N LYS A 218 -3.63 -16.32 -5.13
CA LYS A 218 -3.58 -15.92 -3.72
C LYS A 218 -3.77 -14.43 -3.53
N LEU A 219 -3.27 -13.63 -4.47
CA LEU A 219 -3.30 -12.18 -4.35
C LEU A 219 -4.71 -11.63 -4.62
N PHE A 220 -5.40 -12.15 -5.62
CA PHE A 220 -6.72 -11.69 -6.06
C PHE A 220 -7.85 -12.68 -5.82
N GLY A 221 -7.57 -13.87 -5.26
CA GLY A 221 -8.60 -14.88 -4.96
C GLY A 221 -9.24 -15.52 -6.19
N ARG A 222 -8.50 -15.58 -7.31
CA ARG A 222 -8.96 -16.14 -8.59
C ARG A 222 -8.43 -17.56 -8.79
#